data_573a44407690e7afce81ec24170dd8ed
#
_entry.id   573a44407690e7afce81ec24170dd8ed
#
_cell.length_a   1.000
_cell.length_b   1.000
_cell.length_c   1.000
_cell.angle_alpha   90.00
_cell.angle_beta   90.00
_cell.angle_gamma   90.00
#
_symmetry.space_group_name_H-M   'P 1'
#
loop_
_entity.id
_entity.type
_entity.pdbx_description
1 polymer ?
#
loop_
_entity_poly.entity_id
_entity_poly.type
_entity_poly.pdbx_seq_one_letter_code
_entity_poly.pdbx_strand_id
1 'polypeptide(L)'
;MIELQNVYAWGIDGKDAGQFRNVFTDDVDAQYTTLMRMQGREQLSLWLETFHAPYDGTQHLFTNFAFTSDDDGVLMRSYVVANLFVHAYPGGENFVSHGYYLDRVVQAEDGWRVRSRQIINLWREGNVGLLDVGQQAVQNSR
;
A
#
# COMPACT_ATOMS: atom_id res chain seq x y z
N MET A 1 16.34 -0.88 -4.04
CA MET A 1 15.24 -0.13 -3.39
C MET A 1 13.98 -0.07 -4.24
N ILE A 2 14.05 0.26 -5.54
CA ILE A 2 12.86 0.24 -6.43
C ILE A 2 12.13 -1.11 -6.39
N GLU A 3 12.90 -2.21 -6.31
CA GLU A 3 12.35 -3.56 -6.23
C GLU A 3 11.38 -3.76 -5.05
N LEU A 4 11.52 -2.99 -3.96
CA LEU A 4 10.56 -3.04 -2.85
C LEU A 4 9.14 -2.67 -3.30
N GLN A 5 9.00 -1.65 -4.16
CA GLN A 5 7.69 -1.27 -4.70
C GLN A 5 7.16 -2.29 -5.70
N ASN A 6 8.04 -2.92 -6.49
CA ASN A 6 7.63 -3.99 -7.39
C ASN A 6 7.10 -5.20 -6.62
N VAL A 7 7.85 -5.65 -5.60
CA VAL A 7 7.43 -6.77 -4.73
C VAL A 7 6.12 -6.44 -4.00
N TYR A 8 6.00 -5.20 -3.50
CA TYR A 8 4.77 -4.74 -2.87
C TYR A 8 3.58 -4.79 -3.83
N ALA A 9 3.71 -4.20 -5.03
CA ALA A 9 2.65 -4.17 -6.03
C ALA A 9 2.20 -5.57 -6.43
N TRP A 10 3.14 -6.43 -6.83
CA TRP A 10 2.83 -7.81 -7.22
C TRP A 10 2.22 -8.62 -6.08
N GLY A 11 2.70 -8.41 -4.85
CA GLY A 11 2.17 -9.08 -3.67
C GLY A 11 0.73 -8.66 -3.33
N ILE A 12 0.44 -7.36 -3.35
CA ILE A 12 -0.91 -6.84 -3.10
C ILE A 12 -1.88 -7.27 -4.22
N ASP A 13 -1.50 -7.04 -5.48
CA ASP A 13 -2.37 -7.30 -6.63
C ASP A 13 -2.58 -8.81 -6.85
N GLY A 14 -1.59 -9.62 -6.52
CA GLY A 14 -1.67 -11.09 -6.53
C GLY A 14 -2.30 -11.70 -5.27
N LYS A 15 -2.65 -10.87 -4.27
CA LYS A 15 -3.15 -11.33 -2.96
C LYS A 15 -2.19 -12.30 -2.25
N ASP A 16 -0.89 -12.06 -2.41
CA ASP A 16 0.19 -12.85 -1.82
C ASP A 16 0.84 -12.11 -0.66
N ALA A 17 0.31 -12.32 0.54
CA ALA A 17 0.81 -11.71 1.76
C ALA A 17 2.27 -12.07 2.06
N GLY A 18 2.72 -13.24 1.63
CA GLY A 18 4.12 -13.69 1.78
C GLY A 18 5.10 -12.80 1.02
N GLN A 19 4.69 -12.23 -0.13
CA GLN A 19 5.52 -11.31 -0.89
C GLN A 19 5.57 -9.92 -0.25
N PHE A 20 4.42 -9.24 -0.11
CA PHE A 20 4.44 -7.84 0.32
C PHE A 20 4.87 -7.65 1.80
N ARG A 21 4.65 -8.66 2.65
CA ARG A 21 5.08 -8.64 4.05
C ARG A 21 6.58 -8.42 4.20
N ASN A 22 7.39 -9.03 3.35
CA ASN A 22 8.85 -8.94 3.39
C ASN A 22 9.40 -7.58 2.91
N VAL A 23 8.55 -6.70 2.42
CA VAL A 23 8.94 -5.32 2.08
C VAL A 23 9.22 -4.49 3.33
N PHE A 24 8.61 -4.83 4.47
CA PHE A 24 8.59 -4.01 5.68
C PHE A 24 9.51 -4.55 6.78
N THR A 25 10.04 -3.63 7.61
CA THR A 25 10.66 -3.99 8.89
C THR A 25 9.61 -4.48 9.89
N ASP A 26 10.03 -5.20 10.93
CA ASP A 26 9.13 -5.70 11.98
C ASP A 26 8.41 -4.56 12.72
N ASP A 27 9.09 -3.43 12.89
CA ASP A 27 8.62 -2.23 13.58
C ASP A 27 8.04 -1.16 12.68
N VAL A 28 7.66 -1.50 11.45
CA VAL A 28 7.16 -0.53 10.45
C VAL A 28 6.05 0.35 11.01
N ASP A 29 6.10 1.64 10.65
CA ASP A 29 5.08 2.64 10.94
C ASP A 29 4.47 3.15 9.63
N ALA A 30 3.24 2.79 9.34
CA ALA A 30 2.59 3.09 8.08
C ALA A 30 1.31 3.91 8.25
N GLN A 31 1.26 5.06 7.58
CA GLN A 31 0.11 5.95 7.56
C GLN A 31 -0.51 5.99 6.16
N TYR A 32 -1.67 5.36 5.99
CA TYR A 32 -2.40 5.28 4.72
C TYR A 32 -3.42 6.42 4.54
N THR A 33 -3.95 6.94 5.63
CA THR A 33 -4.77 8.17 5.65
C THR A 33 -4.50 8.93 6.94
N THR A 34 -5.05 10.14 7.08
CA THR A 34 -4.97 10.90 8.34
C THR A 34 -5.55 10.15 9.55
N LEU A 35 -6.44 9.19 9.31
CA LEU A 35 -7.14 8.41 10.35
C LEU A 35 -6.64 6.96 10.44
N MET A 36 -5.84 6.48 9.48
CA MET A 36 -5.38 5.09 9.40
C MET A 36 -3.87 5.02 9.50
N ARG A 37 -3.39 4.71 10.70
CA ARG A 37 -1.99 4.43 11.01
C ARG A 37 -1.88 3.05 11.62
N MET A 38 -0.92 2.27 11.12
CA MET A 38 -0.64 0.91 11.60
C MET A 38 0.82 0.81 11.99
N GLN A 39 1.08 0.16 13.12
CA GLN A 39 2.42 -0.08 13.64
C GLN A 39 2.68 -1.56 13.72
N GLY A 40 3.84 -1.98 13.21
CA GLY A 40 4.26 -3.37 13.17
C GLY A 40 3.82 -4.11 11.90
N ARG A 41 4.74 -4.92 11.39
CA ARG A 41 4.58 -5.66 10.12
C ARG A 41 3.37 -6.59 10.13
N GLU A 42 3.10 -7.25 11.24
CA GLU A 42 1.98 -8.18 11.35
C GLU A 42 0.64 -7.47 11.18
N GLN A 43 0.45 -6.38 11.92
CA GLN A 43 -0.78 -5.60 11.88
C GLN A 43 -0.99 -4.97 10.48
N LEU A 44 0.07 -4.41 9.91
CA LEU A 44 0.02 -3.81 8.57
C LEU A 44 -0.32 -4.86 7.51
N SER A 45 0.34 -6.03 7.55
CA SER A 45 0.13 -7.09 6.57
C SER A 45 -1.28 -7.65 6.64
N LEU A 46 -1.78 -7.92 7.85
CA LEU A 46 -3.15 -8.39 8.04
C LEU A 46 -4.19 -7.39 7.52
N TRP A 47 -3.95 -6.09 7.77
CA TRP A 47 -4.85 -5.05 7.26
C TRP A 47 -4.83 -4.97 5.74
N LEU A 48 -3.65 -4.98 5.11
CA LEU A 48 -3.50 -4.95 3.65
C LEU A 48 -4.18 -6.14 2.99
N GLU A 49 -3.95 -7.34 3.53
CA GLU A 49 -4.57 -8.57 3.04
C GLU A 49 -6.10 -8.51 3.14
N THR A 50 -6.61 -8.15 4.32
CA THR A 50 -8.06 -8.09 4.59
C THR A 50 -8.75 -7.03 3.73
N PHE A 51 -8.13 -5.84 3.60
CA PHE A 51 -8.68 -4.74 2.81
C PHE A 51 -8.77 -5.09 1.32
N HIS A 52 -7.76 -5.76 0.75
CA HIS A 52 -7.70 -6.07 -0.68
C HIS A 52 -8.42 -7.37 -1.06
N ALA A 53 -8.69 -8.25 -0.09
CA ALA A 53 -9.30 -9.57 -0.35
C ALA A 53 -10.63 -9.52 -1.15
N PRO A 54 -11.58 -8.60 -0.86
CA PRO A 54 -12.90 -8.63 -1.49
C PRO A 54 -12.94 -8.05 -2.91
N TYR A 55 -11.87 -7.40 -3.39
CA TYR A 55 -11.86 -6.84 -4.74
C TYR A 55 -11.64 -7.95 -5.78
N ASP A 56 -12.34 -7.88 -6.92
CA ASP A 56 -12.13 -8.80 -8.05
C ASP A 56 -10.78 -8.53 -8.74
N GLY A 57 -10.32 -7.28 -8.72
CA GLY A 57 -9.00 -6.89 -9.21
C GLY A 57 -8.47 -5.65 -8.50
N THR A 58 -7.16 -5.64 -8.32
CA THR A 58 -6.42 -4.44 -7.92
C THR A 58 -5.18 -4.30 -8.79
N GLN A 59 -4.74 -3.07 -9.01
CA GLN A 59 -3.50 -2.81 -9.74
C GLN A 59 -2.81 -1.57 -9.17
N HIS A 60 -1.57 -1.76 -8.72
CA HIS A 60 -0.71 -0.70 -8.22
C HIS A 60 0.43 -0.44 -9.20
N LEU A 61 0.54 0.81 -9.66
CA LEU A 61 1.60 1.27 -10.55
C LEU A 61 2.47 2.27 -9.81
N PHE A 62 3.78 2.04 -9.79
CA PHE A 62 4.76 2.95 -9.16
C PHE A 62 5.69 3.53 -10.21
N THR A 63 5.90 4.86 -10.15
CA THR A 63 6.74 5.58 -11.10
C THR A 63 7.48 6.74 -10.43
N ASN A 64 8.36 7.41 -11.19
CA ASN A 64 8.99 8.68 -10.82
C ASN A 64 9.72 8.62 -9.48
N PHE A 65 10.56 7.61 -9.31
CA PHE A 65 11.34 7.39 -8.10
C PHE A 65 12.35 8.51 -7.87
N ALA A 66 12.38 9.01 -6.63
CA ALA A 66 13.40 9.95 -6.15
C ALA A 66 13.91 9.48 -4.79
N PHE A 67 15.21 9.66 -4.57
CA PHE A 67 15.91 9.18 -3.37
C PHE A 67 16.70 10.31 -2.73
N THR A 68 16.63 10.42 -1.40
CA THR A 68 17.46 11.32 -0.60
C THR A 68 18.01 10.55 0.60
N SER A 69 19.34 10.52 0.74
CA SER A 69 20.00 9.86 1.87
C SER A 69 20.25 10.84 2.98
N ASP A 70 20.09 10.39 4.22
CA ASP A 70 20.45 11.08 5.45
C ASP A 70 20.91 10.07 6.52
N ASP A 71 21.16 10.52 7.76
CA ASP A 71 21.63 9.67 8.85
C ASP A 71 20.61 8.59 9.28
N ASP A 72 19.33 8.77 8.94
CA ASP A 72 18.25 7.84 9.27
C ASP A 72 17.96 6.80 8.16
N GLY A 73 18.72 6.83 7.07
CA GLY A 73 18.60 5.92 5.93
C GLY A 73 18.29 6.65 4.62
N VAL A 74 17.39 6.08 3.82
CA VAL A 74 17.01 6.66 2.52
C VAL A 74 15.53 7.00 2.51
N LEU A 75 15.20 8.25 2.22
CA LEU A 75 13.84 8.63 1.88
C LEU A 75 13.60 8.36 0.40
N MET A 76 12.73 7.41 0.10
CA MET A 76 12.28 7.07 -1.23
C MET A 76 10.90 7.69 -1.46
N ARG A 77 10.76 8.47 -2.53
CA ARG A 77 9.49 8.97 -3.01
C ARG A 77 9.15 8.33 -4.35
N SER A 78 7.90 7.90 -4.51
CA SER A 78 7.40 7.37 -5.78
C SER A 78 5.95 7.76 -5.99
N TYR A 79 5.55 8.10 -7.22
CA TYR A 79 4.13 8.20 -7.55
C TYR A 79 3.48 6.82 -7.49
N VAL A 80 2.21 6.81 -7.13
CA VAL A 80 1.36 5.63 -7.14
C VAL A 80 0.04 5.93 -7.83
N VAL A 81 -0.39 4.99 -8.69
CA VAL A 81 -1.75 4.89 -9.18
C VAL A 81 -2.28 3.55 -8.69
N ALA A 82 -3.31 3.59 -7.84
CA ALA A 82 -3.93 2.40 -7.27
C ALA A 82 -5.35 2.25 -7.80
N ASN A 83 -5.60 1.16 -8.53
CA ASN A 83 -6.90 0.81 -9.08
C ASN A 83 -7.56 -0.26 -8.22
N LEU A 84 -8.85 -0.09 -7.93
CA LEU A 84 -9.71 -1.08 -7.31
C LEU A 84 -10.86 -1.40 -8.27
N PHE A 85 -11.18 -2.68 -8.42
CA PHE A 85 -12.22 -3.16 -9.32
C PHE A 85 -13.13 -4.16 -8.62
N VAL A 86 -14.46 -3.98 -8.77
CA VAL A 86 -15.48 -4.94 -8.37
C VAL A 86 -16.51 -5.04 -9.49
N HIS A 87 -16.67 -6.25 -10.04
CA HIS A 87 -17.60 -6.50 -11.15
C HIS A 87 -19.04 -6.20 -10.76
N ALA A 88 -19.78 -5.55 -11.67
CA ALA A 88 -21.20 -5.20 -11.50
C ALA A 88 -21.50 -4.38 -10.23
N TYR A 89 -20.54 -3.65 -9.68
CA TYR A 89 -20.74 -2.85 -8.47
C TYR A 89 -21.66 -1.65 -8.77
N PRO A 90 -22.69 -1.38 -7.95
CA PRO A 90 -23.61 -0.26 -8.16
C PRO A 90 -22.89 1.09 -8.16
N GLY A 91 -23.17 1.91 -9.18
CA GLY A 91 -22.55 3.24 -9.32
C GLY A 91 -21.21 3.26 -10.06
N GLY A 92 -20.68 2.10 -10.46
CA GLY A 92 -19.45 1.97 -11.25
C GLY A 92 -18.47 0.98 -10.66
N GLU A 93 -17.80 0.24 -11.52
CA GLU A 93 -16.94 -0.90 -11.18
C GLU A 93 -15.51 -0.51 -10.80
N ASN A 94 -15.10 0.72 -11.07
CA ASN A 94 -13.72 1.18 -10.90
C ASN A 94 -13.62 2.33 -9.92
N PHE A 95 -12.56 2.31 -9.13
CA PHE A 95 -12.05 3.42 -8.34
C PHE A 95 -10.54 3.55 -8.55
N VAL A 96 -10.06 4.77 -8.75
CA VAL A 96 -8.63 5.06 -8.94
C VAL A 96 -8.18 6.12 -7.96
N SER A 97 -7.10 5.84 -7.25
CA SER A 97 -6.43 6.79 -6.38
C SER A 97 -5.08 7.18 -6.97
N HIS A 98 -4.83 8.47 -7.08
CA HIS A 98 -3.57 9.06 -7.56
C HIS A 98 -2.87 9.76 -6.41
N GLY A 99 -1.60 9.45 -6.21
CA GLY A 99 -0.83 10.04 -5.14
C GLY A 99 0.65 9.69 -5.19
N TYR A 100 1.30 9.78 -4.06
CA TYR A 100 2.67 9.35 -3.91
C TYR A 100 2.92 8.77 -2.52
N TYR A 101 3.93 7.90 -2.45
CA TYR A 101 4.43 7.34 -1.21
C TYR A 101 5.70 8.05 -0.80
N LEU A 102 5.83 8.27 0.50
CA LEU A 102 7.07 8.64 1.16
C LEU A 102 7.47 7.46 2.06
N ASP A 103 8.50 6.74 1.64
CA ASP A 103 9.00 5.57 2.34
C ASP A 103 10.38 5.86 2.94
N ARG A 104 10.54 5.67 4.24
CA ARG A 104 11.86 5.59 4.86
C ARG A 104 12.37 4.17 4.71
N VAL A 105 13.44 4.01 3.95
CA VAL A 105 14.05 2.72 3.62
C VAL A 105 15.35 2.56 4.39
N VAL A 106 15.51 1.43 5.04
CA VAL A 106 16.71 1.08 5.83
C VAL A 106 17.32 -0.22 5.34
N GLN A 107 18.61 -0.40 5.57
CA GLN A 107 19.30 -1.64 5.27
C GLN A 107 19.15 -2.60 6.45
N ALA A 108 18.57 -3.79 6.20
CA ALA A 108 18.53 -4.93 7.08
C ALA A 108 19.63 -5.95 6.70
N GLU A 109 19.79 -7.02 7.46
CA GLU A 109 20.82 -8.05 7.19
C GLU A 109 20.67 -8.69 5.80
N ASP A 110 19.44 -8.88 5.35
CA ASP A 110 19.08 -9.58 4.11
C ASP A 110 18.60 -8.63 2.99
N GLY A 111 18.85 -7.33 3.10
CA GLY A 111 18.53 -6.34 2.08
C GLY A 111 17.78 -5.12 2.60
N TRP A 112 17.22 -4.35 1.68
CA TRP A 112 16.49 -3.14 2.01
C TRP A 112 15.05 -3.44 2.49
N ARG A 113 14.56 -2.61 3.45
CA ARG A 113 13.19 -2.69 4.00
C ARG A 113 12.61 -1.30 4.21
N VAL A 114 11.30 -1.19 4.09
CA VAL A 114 10.55 0.03 4.44
C VAL A 114 10.29 0.02 5.94
N ARG A 115 10.85 1.00 6.65
CA ARG A 115 10.64 1.23 8.09
C ARG A 115 9.48 2.15 8.39
N SER A 116 9.23 3.12 7.52
CA SER A 116 8.01 3.91 7.61
C SER A 116 7.45 4.25 6.24
N ARG A 117 6.14 4.38 6.15
CA ARG A 117 5.41 4.72 4.93
C ARG A 117 4.37 5.78 5.23
N GLN A 118 4.32 6.81 4.40
CA GLN A 118 3.23 7.77 4.37
C GLN A 118 2.67 7.85 2.95
N ILE A 119 1.34 7.75 2.83
CA ILE A 119 0.64 7.90 1.56
C ILE A 119 0.02 9.28 1.50
N ILE A 120 0.33 10.02 0.45
CA ILE A 120 -0.28 11.30 0.15
C ILE A 120 -1.18 11.13 -1.07
N ASN A 121 -2.49 11.31 -0.87
CA ASN A 121 -3.47 11.26 -1.93
C ASN A 121 -3.58 12.65 -2.58
N LEU A 122 -3.47 12.72 -3.91
CA LEU A 122 -3.58 13.96 -4.68
C LEU A 122 -4.98 14.17 -5.23
N TRP A 123 -5.54 13.15 -5.88
CA TRP A 123 -6.93 13.14 -6.36
C TRP A 123 -7.43 11.71 -6.53
N ARG A 124 -8.73 11.58 -6.74
CA ARG A 124 -9.43 10.30 -6.91
C ARG A 124 -10.37 10.37 -8.08
N GLU A 125 -10.61 9.23 -8.73
CA GLU A 125 -11.52 9.08 -9.85
C GLU A 125 -12.40 7.85 -9.66
N GLY A 126 -13.55 7.85 -10.33
CA GLY A 126 -14.47 6.73 -10.34
C GLY A 126 -15.35 6.65 -9.09
N ASN A 127 -15.76 5.45 -8.75
CA ASN A 127 -16.74 5.21 -7.70
C ASN A 127 -16.07 5.07 -6.32
N VAL A 128 -16.11 6.14 -5.53
CA VAL A 128 -15.54 6.15 -4.16
C VAL A 128 -16.20 5.15 -3.21
N GLY A 129 -17.42 4.71 -3.50
CA GLY A 129 -18.12 3.67 -2.74
C GLY A 129 -17.40 2.32 -2.73
N LEU A 130 -16.50 2.08 -3.71
CA LEU A 130 -15.68 0.88 -3.69
C LEU A 130 -14.72 0.83 -2.48
N LEU A 131 -14.34 1.96 -1.90
CA LEU A 131 -13.53 1.98 -0.68
C LEU A 131 -14.25 1.33 0.51
N ASP A 132 -15.57 1.41 0.55
CA ASP A 132 -16.38 0.82 1.60
C ASP A 132 -16.29 -0.70 1.61
N VAL A 133 -16.07 -1.32 0.45
CA VAL A 133 -15.92 -2.79 0.32
C VAL A 133 -14.76 -3.30 1.17
N GLY A 134 -13.57 -2.73 1.01
CA GLY A 134 -12.40 -3.09 1.79
C GLY A 134 -12.53 -2.68 3.27
N GLN A 135 -13.11 -1.49 3.55
CA GLN A 135 -13.33 -1.02 4.92
C GLN A 135 -14.28 -1.94 5.70
N GLN A 136 -15.36 -2.39 5.08
CA GLN A 136 -16.29 -3.35 5.69
C GLN A 136 -15.62 -4.70 5.97
N ALA A 137 -14.79 -5.19 5.05
CA ALA A 137 -14.02 -6.41 5.27
C ALA A 137 -13.12 -6.31 6.51
N VAL A 138 -12.41 -5.19 6.68
CA VAL A 138 -11.58 -4.92 7.87
C VAL A 138 -12.41 -4.81 9.14
N GLN A 139 -13.57 -4.17 9.10
CA GLN A 139 -14.46 -4.05 10.26
C GLN A 139 -15.02 -5.42 10.69
N ASN A 140 -15.40 -6.25 9.74
CA ASN A 140 -15.97 -7.59 9.99
C ASN A 140 -14.94 -8.62 10.47
N SER A 141 -13.64 -8.35 10.25
CA SER A 141 -12.54 -9.23 10.69
C SER A 141 -12.08 -8.99 12.13
N ARG A 142 -12.58 -7.94 12.78
CA ARG A 142 -12.30 -7.61 14.18
C ARG A 142 -13.28 -8.33 15.10
#